data_e43b24d01aa4f003d1d140824195fe3f
#
_entry.id   e43b24d01aa4f003d1d140824195fe3f
#
_cell.length_a   1.000
_cell.length_b   1.000
_cell.length_c   1.000
_cell.angle_alpha   90.00
_cell.angle_beta   90.00
_cell.angle_gamma   90.00
#
_symmetry.space_group_name_H-M   'P 1'
#
loop_
_entity.id
_entity.type
_entity.pdbx_description
1 polymer ?
#
loop_
_entity_poly.entity_id
_entity_poly.type
_entity_poly.pdbx_seq_one_letter_code
_entity_poly.pdbx_strand_id
1 'polypeptide(L)'
;MKFFTSIWIVLITITVGVGLRVFDVDPLKILRLKTFDYYQKIQPRDVTSNHFIIVEVTEQDLKRFGQWPWSRSLIAEIHSKLVVQNVNTIQYNILFSEPDRLNPKSFTDNYKINEELKNELMKLPSNDQYLSQFFSVEGSKAVLMYSIKYSATDGRVKKPNMMFKGSDPTPWLYNFLGVVTNLPQFLDSAKGVGVNIMIPSIDGTVRSQPLLINTDKGIIPAQVLETLRVAMNGRAYKIITGQDGIKEIYLTREIVIRPDANAMININYADPSMIKTISVSELLDGTMDFTNKIVIVGLNAAGLSTLKDTPLGLMTDMQISAQAMDTMATHSSLYRDSNTNLLEIIATTILLIAFLIPVSYTHLRAHET
;
A
#
# COMPACT_ATOMS: atom_id res chain seq x y z
N MET A 1 -3.75 60.12 -4.77
CA MET A 1 -4.74 59.18 -4.23
C MET A 1 -4.85 57.91 -5.03
N LYS A 2 -5.00 57.92 -6.35
CA LYS A 2 -5.14 56.70 -7.23
C LYS A 2 -3.92 55.76 -7.20
N PHE A 3 -2.68 56.28 -7.12
CA PHE A 3 -1.48 55.47 -7.03
C PHE A 3 -1.42 54.66 -5.71
N PHE A 4 -1.80 55.24 -4.61
CA PHE A 4 -1.87 54.58 -3.30
C PHE A 4 -2.95 53.46 -3.33
N THR A 5 -4.13 53.69 -3.94
CA THR A 5 -5.14 52.63 -4.05
C THR A 5 -4.70 51.48 -4.90
N SER A 6 -3.90 51.70 -5.98
CA SER A 6 -3.36 50.65 -6.85
C SER A 6 -2.33 49.77 -6.08
N ILE A 7 -1.46 50.36 -5.26
CA ILE A 7 -0.49 49.60 -4.44
C ILE A 7 -1.21 48.72 -3.40
N TRP A 8 -2.24 49.25 -2.73
CA TRP A 8 -3.00 48.44 -1.77
C TRP A 8 -3.72 47.27 -2.42
N ILE A 9 -4.29 47.43 -3.61
CA ILE A 9 -4.90 46.32 -4.36
C ILE A 9 -3.86 45.24 -4.69
N VAL A 10 -2.67 45.63 -5.14
CA VAL A 10 -1.57 44.68 -5.42
C VAL A 10 -1.16 43.94 -4.16
N LEU A 11 -0.95 44.64 -3.06
CA LEU A 11 -0.57 44.03 -1.78
C LEU A 11 -1.64 43.05 -1.25
N ILE A 12 -2.92 43.45 -1.31
CA ILE A 12 -4.03 42.59 -0.90
C ILE A 12 -4.08 41.34 -1.78
N THR A 13 -3.95 41.48 -3.10
CA THR A 13 -3.98 40.34 -4.03
C THR A 13 -2.84 39.37 -3.78
N ILE A 14 -1.62 39.89 -3.55
CA ILE A 14 -0.46 39.04 -3.18
C ILE A 14 -0.71 38.33 -1.85
N THR A 15 -1.18 39.06 -0.84
CA THR A 15 -1.45 38.50 0.49
C THR A 15 -2.51 37.39 0.42
N VAL A 16 -3.60 37.62 -0.31
CA VAL A 16 -4.66 36.63 -0.51
C VAL A 16 -4.12 35.43 -1.30
N GLY A 17 -3.40 35.67 -2.40
CA GLY A 17 -2.87 34.58 -3.23
C GLY A 17 -1.84 33.70 -2.47
N VAL A 18 -0.93 34.33 -1.72
CA VAL A 18 0.01 33.61 -0.85
C VAL A 18 -0.72 32.90 0.30
N GLY A 19 -1.70 33.56 0.90
CA GLY A 19 -2.55 32.97 1.95
C GLY A 19 -3.27 31.72 1.46
N LEU A 20 -3.95 31.78 0.31
CA LEU A 20 -4.60 30.61 -0.32
C LEU A 20 -3.62 29.47 -0.58
N ARG A 21 -2.39 29.80 -0.96
CA ARG A 21 -1.33 28.83 -1.19
C ARG A 21 -0.80 28.20 0.11
N VAL A 22 -0.63 28.98 1.17
CA VAL A 22 -0.14 28.52 2.48
C VAL A 22 -1.18 27.68 3.19
N PHE A 23 -2.45 28.08 3.17
CA PHE A 23 -3.55 27.32 3.76
C PHE A 23 -3.97 26.09 2.94
N ASP A 24 -3.45 25.94 1.71
CA ASP A 24 -3.70 24.79 0.82
C ASP A 24 -5.18 24.41 0.73
N VAL A 25 -6.03 25.41 0.45
CA VAL A 25 -7.49 25.23 0.40
C VAL A 25 -7.91 24.14 -0.58
N ASP A 26 -8.96 23.37 -0.26
CA ASP A 26 -9.36 22.17 -0.98
C ASP A 26 -9.44 22.32 -2.52
N PRO A 27 -10.02 23.38 -3.10
CA PRO A 27 -10.05 23.53 -4.56
C PRO A 27 -8.65 23.60 -5.19
N LEU A 28 -7.70 24.32 -4.57
CA LEU A 28 -6.34 24.43 -5.06
C LEU A 28 -5.58 23.12 -4.86
N LYS A 29 -5.83 22.43 -3.76
CA LYS A 29 -5.28 21.11 -3.48
C LYS A 29 -5.73 20.10 -4.53
N ILE A 30 -7.04 20.08 -4.88
CA ILE A 30 -7.56 19.19 -5.92
C ILE A 30 -6.93 19.52 -7.28
N LEU A 31 -6.82 20.80 -7.64
CA LEU A 31 -6.18 21.21 -8.90
C LEU A 31 -4.74 20.74 -8.97
N ARG A 32 -3.97 20.90 -7.89
CA ARG A 32 -2.59 20.42 -7.79
C ARG A 32 -2.52 18.89 -7.93
N LEU A 33 -3.43 18.15 -7.27
CA LEU A 33 -3.50 16.70 -7.36
C LEU A 33 -3.81 16.24 -8.81
N LYS A 34 -4.76 16.90 -9.49
CA LYS A 34 -5.06 16.60 -10.90
C LYS A 34 -3.91 16.96 -11.85
N THR A 35 -3.15 18.03 -11.54
CA THR A 35 -1.93 18.36 -12.29
C THR A 35 -0.86 17.27 -12.09
N PHE A 36 -0.69 16.75 -10.88
CA PHE A 36 0.19 15.62 -10.60
C PHE A 36 -0.23 14.37 -11.39
N ASP A 37 -1.54 14.03 -11.41
CA ASP A 37 -2.06 12.91 -12.21
C ASP A 37 -1.77 13.08 -13.70
N TYR A 38 -1.93 14.31 -14.20
CA TYR A 38 -1.66 14.62 -15.60
C TYR A 38 -0.20 14.37 -15.95
N TYR A 39 0.73 14.81 -15.11
CA TYR A 39 2.15 14.52 -15.31
C TYR A 39 2.45 13.03 -15.27
N GLN A 40 1.87 12.29 -14.35
CA GLN A 40 2.04 10.83 -14.30
C GLN A 40 1.47 10.13 -15.54
N LYS A 41 0.39 10.65 -16.15
CA LYS A 41 -0.15 10.12 -17.41
C LYS A 41 0.73 10.39 -18.62
N ILE A 42 1.35 11.58 -18.70
CA ILE A 42 2.23 11.95 -19.82
C ILE A 42 3.57 11.25 -19.71
N GLN A 43 4.09 11.13 -18.51
CA GLN A 43 5.40 10.56 -18.24
C GLN A 43 5.30 9.57 -17.08
N PRO A 44 4.66 8.41 -17.31
CA PRO A 44 4.69 7.34 -16.33
C PRO A 44 6.15 6.89 -16.15
N ARG A 45 6.42 6.26 -15.02
CA ARG A 45 7.75 5.69 -14.77
C ARG A 45 8.08 4.63 -15.83
N ASP A 46 9.19 4.77 -16.51
CA ASP A 46 9.65 3.94 -17.63
C ASP A 46 10.57 2.77 -17.21
N VAL A 47 10.96 2.73 -15.93
CA VAL A 47 11.83 1.71 -15.37
C VAL A 47 11.12 0.97 -14.25
N THR A 48 11.14 -0.36 -14.32
CA THR A 48 10.71 -1.25 -13.23
C THR A 48 11.89 -2.11 -12.77
N SER A 49 11.85 -2.55 -11.51
CA SER A 49 12.88 -3.45 -10.97
C SER A 49 12.78 -4.86 -11.54
N ASN A 50 11.68 -5.19 -12.21
CA ASN A 50 11.35 -6.53 -12.70
C ASN A 50 11.36 -7.62 -11.60
N HIS A 51 11.17 -7.23 -10.32
CA HIS A 51 11.13 -8.18 -9.22
C HIS A 51 9.72 -8.65 -8.86
N PHE A 52 8.68 -7.96 -9.32
CA PHE A 52 7.30 -8.20 -8.90
C PHE A 52 6.50 -8.93 -9.97
N ILE A 53 5.74 -9.93 -9.51
CA ILE A 53 4.78 -10.70 -10.33
C ILE A 53 3.48 -10.78 -9.55
N ILE A 54 2.36 -10.61 -10.23
CA ILE A 54 1.03 -10.77 -9.65
C ILE A 54 0.46 -12.12 -10.10
N VAL A 55 -0.03 -12.90 -9.15
CA VAL A 55 -0.81 -14.12 -9.37
C VAL A 55 -2.22 -13.85 -8.91
N GLU A 56 -3.14 -13.74 -9.82
CA GLU A 56 -4.51 -13.37 -9.52
C GLU A 56 -5.49 -14.54 -9.70
N VAL A 57 -6.48 -14.58 -8.79
CA VAL A 57 -7.64 -15.44 -8.92
C VAL A 57 -8.63 -14.77 -9.85
N THR A 58 -8.83 -15.34 -11.04
CA THR A 58 -9.72 -14.83 -12.06
C THR A 58 -11.09 -15.52 -12.04
N GLU A 59 -12.05 -15.02 -12.82
CA GLU A 59 -13.33 -15.68 -13.03
C GLU A 59 -13.19 -17.08 -13.68
N GLN A 60 -12.17 -17.26 -14.52
CA GLN A 60 -11.88 -18.56 -15.14
C GLN A 60 -11.37 -19.55 -14.09
N ASP A 61 -10.54 -19.09 -13.16
CA ASP A 61 -10.08 -19.92 -12.05
C ASP A 61 -11.25 -20.34 -11.14
N LEU A 62 -12.21 -19.43 -10.89
CA LEU A 62 -13.42 -19.76 -10.12
C LEU A 62 -14.28 -20.81 -10.82
N LYS A 63 -14.35 -20.81 -12.16
CA LYS A 63 -15.04 -21.85 -12.92
C LYS A 63 -14.32 -23.19 -12.83
N ARG A 64 -12.98 -23.19 -12.79
CA ARG A 64 -12.14 -24.40 -12.77
C ARG A 64 -12.05 -25.02 -11.37
N PHE A 65 -11.77 -24.21 -10.35
CA PHE A 65 -11.47 -24.68 -8.99
C PHE A 65 -12.63 -24.52 -8.00
N GLY A 66 -13.75 -23.95 -8.46
CA GLY A 66 -14.93 -23.72 -7.65
C GLY A 66 -14.97 -22.33 -7.00
N GLN A 67 -16.06 -22.08 -6.29
CA GLN A 67 -16.39 -20.80 -5.72
C GLN A 67 -15.43 -20.42 -4.56
N TRP A 68 -15.06 -19.14 -4.52
CA TRP A 68 -14.31 -18.56 -3.39
C TRP A 68 -15.18 -18.49 -2.10
N PRO A 69 -14.61 -18.64 -0.90
CA PRO A 69 -13.19 -18.92 -0.60
C PRO A 69 -12.80 -20.38 -0.85
N TRP A 70 -11.64 -20.55 -1.47
CA TRP A 70 -11.09 -21.89 -1.76
C TRP A 70 -10.60 -22.59 -0.50
N SER A 71 -10.52 -23.90 -0.58
CA SER A 71 -9.90 -24.74 0.43
C SER A 71 -8.45 -24.32 0.69
N ARG A 72 -8.02 -24.38 1.96
CA ARG A 72 -6.62 -24.14 2.33
C ARG A 72 -5.65 -25.13 1.69
N SER A 73 -6.13 -26.32 1.29
CA SER A 73 -5.33 -27.29 0.54
C SER A 73 -4.97 -26.77 -0.87
N LEU A 74 -5.89 -26.12 -1.59
CA LEU A 74 -5.58 -25.50 -2.88
C LEU A 74 -4.64 -24.30 -2.72
N ILE A 75 -4.80 -23.49 -1.67
CA ILE A 75 -3.84 -22.41 -1.37
C ILE A 75 -2.46 -22.98 -1.05
N ALA A 76 -2.38 -24.13 -0.37
CA ALA A 76 -1.11 -24.82 -0.11
C ALA A 76 -0.45 -25.34 -1.39
N GLU A 77 -1.22 -25.81 -2.35
CA GLU A 77 -0.74 -26.22 -3.68
C GLU A 77 -0.13 -25.03 -4.45
N ILE A 78 -0.85 -23.89 -4.49
CA ILE A 78 -0.35 -22.64 -5.07
C ILE A 78 0.96 -22.21 -4.40
N HIS A 79 1.00 -22.24 -3.06
CA HIS A 79 2.18 -21.91 -2.29
C HIS A 79 3.36 -22.83 -2.61
N SER A 80 3.13 -24.14 -2.59
CA SER A 80 4.13 -25.16 -2.91
C SER A 80 4.71 -24.97 -4.30
N LYS A 81 3.86 -24.70 -5.29
CA LYS A 81 4.29 -24.47 -6.68
C LYS A 81 5.24 -23.27 -6.76
N LEU A 82 4.94 -22.17 -6.06
CA LEU A 82 5.81 -20.98 -6.02
C LEU A 82 7.13 -21.26 -5.30
N VAL A 83 7.11 -21.96 -4.16
CA VAL A 83 8.33 -22.29 -3.40
C VAL A 83 9.25 -23.20 -4.20
N VAL A 84 8.72 -24.23 -4.86
CA VAL A 84 9.50 -25.13 -5.73
C VAL A 84 10.16 -24.38 -6.89
N GLN A 85 9.57 -23.30 -7.34
CA GLN A 85 10.13 -22.44 -8.40
C GLN A 85 11.02 -21.31 -7.86
N ASN A 86 11.55 -21.43 -6.64
CA ASN A 86 12.53 -20.56 -5.99
C ASN A 86 12.07 -19.09 -5.85
N VAL A 87 10.77 -18.86 -5.60
CA VAL A 87 10.28 -17.52 -5.31
C VAL A 87 10.99 -16.94 -4.07
N ASN A 88 11.33 -15.66 -4.11
CA ASN A 88 11.94 -14.99 -2.95
C ASN A 88 10.95 -14.81 -1.81
N THR A 89 9.77 -14.23 -2.10
CA THR A 89 8.75 -13.91 -1.08
C THR A 89 7.37 -13.95 -1.71
N ILE A 90 6.38 -14.44 -0.96
CA ILE A 90 4.99 -14.51 -1.39
C ILE A 90 4.17 -13.62 -0.46
N GLN A 91 3.59 -12.56 -1.02
CA GLN A 91 2.62 -11.69 -0.35
C GLN A 91 1.21 -12.19 -0.63
N TYR A 92 0.43 -12.45 0.42
CA TYR A 92 -0.98 -12.81 0.29
C TYR A 92 -1.88 -11.62 0.58
N ASN A 93 -2.56 -11.10 -0.44
CA ASN A 93 -3.67 -10.15 -0.28
C ASN A 93 -4.96 -10.91 0.02
N ILE A 94 -4.86 -11.86 0.94
CA ILE A 94 -5.93 -12.75 1.41
C ILE A 94 -5.85 -12.79 2.93
N LEU A 95 -7.01 -12.59 3.59
CA LEU A 95 -7.13 -12.66 5.04
C LEU A 95 -7.56 -14.07 5.46
N PHE A 96 -6.81 -14.67 6.38
CA PHE A 96 -7.08 -15.99 6.93
C PHE A 96 -7.58 -15.89 8.38
N SER A 97 -8.67 -15.13 8.59
CA SER A 97 -9.22 -14.82 9.91
C SER A 97 -10.13 -15.92 10.48
N GLU A 98 -10.67 -16.76 9.61
CA GLU A 98 -11.62 -17.81 9.96
C GLU A 98 -11.11 -19.18 9.55
N PRO A 99 -11.51 -20.26 10.26
CA PRO A 99 -11.19 -21.63 9.86
C PRO A 99 -11.71 -21.94 8.45
N ASP A 100 -11.01 -22.82 7.75
CA ASP A 100 -11.47 -23.33 6.47
C ASP A 100 -12.86 -23.99 6.63
N ARG A 101 -13.83 -23.54 5.84
CA ARG A 101 -15.18 -24.12 5.83
C ARG A 101 -15.19 -25.59 5.46
N LEU A 102 -14.16 -26.06 4.74
CA LEU A 102 -13.98 -27.45 4.34
C LEU A 102 -13.12 -28.25 5.32
N ASN A 103 -12.77 -27.69 6.47
CA ASN A 103 -12.17 -28.46 7.55
C ASN A 103 -13.12 -29.57 8.01
N PRO A 104 -12.63 -30.75 8.32
CA PRO A 104 -13.43 -31.83 8.88
C PRO A 104 -14.25 -31.38 10.11
N LYS A 105 -13.63 -30.60 10.98
CA LYS A 105 -14.32 -30.01 12.15
C LYS A 105 -15.45 -29.06 11.75
N SER A 106 -15.21 -28.15 10.80
CA SER A 106 -16.25 -27.23 10.32
C SER A 106 -17.45 -27.99 9.74
N PHE A 107 -17.17 -29.12 9.07
CA PHE A 107 -18.21 -29.97 8.55
C PHE A 107 -19.04 -30.63 9.65
N THR A 108 -18.40 -31.14 10.70
CA THR A 108 -19.09 -31.76 11.85
C THR A 108 -19.92 -30.77 12.65
N ASP A 109 -19.50 -29.50 12.72
CA ASP A 109 -20.22 -28.45 13.45
C ASP A 109 -21.43 -27.91 12.66
N ASN A 110 -21.38 -27.93 11.32
CA ASN A 110 -22.43 -27.36 10.47
C ASN A 110 -23.49 -28.37 9.99
N TYR A 111 -23.21 -29.67 10.04
CA TYR A 111 -24.12 -30.71 9.56
C TYR A 111 -24.49 -31.70 10.66
N LYS A 112 -25.76 -32.14 10.67
CA LYS A 112 -26.20 -33.22 11.53
C LYS A 112 -25.72 -34.56 10.96
N ILE A 113 -24.66 -35.08 11.51
CA ILE A 113 -24.06 -36.37 11.15
C ILE A 113 -24.06 -37.30 12.37
N ASN A 114 -24.01 -38.61 12.15
CA ASN A 114 -23.93 -39.57 13.26
C ASN A 114 -22.53 -39.52 13.92
N GLU A 115 -22.44 -40.01 15.17
CA GLU A 115 -21.21 -39.95 15.96
C GLU A 115 -20.07 -40.78 15.34
N GLU A 116 -20.37 -41.87 14.63
CA GLU A 116 -19.40 -42.72 13.98
C GLU A 116 -18.70 -41.93 12.86
N LEU A 117 -19.47 -41.31 11.94
CA LEU A 117 -18.93 -40.48 10.86
C LEU A 117 -18.20 -39.25 11.41
N LYS A 118 -18.71 -38.63 12.47
CA LYS A 118 -18.04 -37.53 13.15
C LYS A 118 -16.66 -37.93 13.66
N ASN A 119 -16.56 -39.07 14.31
CA ASN A 119 -15.29 -39.59 14.81
C ASN A 119 -14.31 -39.91 13.69
N GLU A 120 -14.76 -40.43 12.56
CA GLU A 120 -13.92 -40.65 11.38
C GLU A 120 -13.43 -39.34 10.75
N LEU A 121 -14.32 -38.34 10.59
CA LEU A 121 -13.96 -37.04 10.05
C LEU A 121 -12.95 -36.30 10.97
N MET A 122 -13.08 -36.42 12.28
CA MET A 122 -12.16 -35.79 13.22
C MET A 122 -10.74 -36.39 13.24
N LYS A 123 -10.54 -37.57 12.64
CA LYS A 123 -9.20 -38.16 12.42
C LYS A 123 -8.46 -37.51 11.25
N LEU A 124 -9.18 -36.84 10.32
CA LEU A 124 -8.58 -36.20 9.18
C LEU A 124 -7.85 -34.90 9.59
N PRO A 125 -6.71 -34.59 8.95
CA PRO A 125 -5.97 -33.38 9.23
C PRO A 125 -6.77 -32.11 8.89
N SER A 126 -6.55 -31.05 9.64
CA SER A 126 -7.13 -29.75 9.33
C SER A 126 -6.43 -29.12 8.11
N ASN A 127 -7.20 -28.62 7.16
CA ASN A 127 -6.67 -27.88 6.00
C ASN A 127 -5.88 -26.64 6.45
N ASP A 128 -6.29 -25.98 7.53
CA ASP A 128 -5.57 -24.82 8.07
C ASP A 128 -4.19 -25.23 8.63
N GLN A 129 -4.11 -26.36 9.32
CA GLN A 129 -2.84 -26.91 9.78
C GLN A 129 -1.96 -27.31 8.59
N TYR A 130 -2.55 -27.92 7.59
CA TYR A 130 -1.84 -28.28 6.36
C TYR A 130 -1.20 -27.06 5.69
N LEU A 131 -1.98 -25.99 5.43
CA LEU A 131 -1.42 -24.74 4.86
C LEU A 131 -0.36 -24.11 5.76
N SER A 132 -0.54 -24.13 7.08
CA SER A 132 0.44 -23.54 8.01
C SER A 132 1.80 -24.27 7.97
N GLN A 133 1.78 -25.57 7.73
CA GLN A 133 3.02 -26.36 7.52
C GLN A 133 3.78 -25.88 6.28
N PHE A 134 3.08 -25.59 5.16
CA PHE A 134 3.74 -25.05 3.96
C PHE A 134 4.33 -23.66 4.18
N PHE A 135 3.67 -22.80 4.96
CA PHE A 135 4.25 -21.50 5.33
C PHE A 135 5.52 -21.65 6.21
N SER A 136 5.66 -22.76 6.92
CA SER A 136 6.81 -23.06 7.80
C SER A 136 7.97 -23.75 7.09
N VAL A 137 7.79 -24.23 5.85
CA VAL A 137 8.85 -24.92 5.10
C VAL A 137 10.08 -24.01 4.96
N GLU A 138 11.26 -24.59 5.05
CA GLU A 138 12.50 -23.88 4.81
C GLU A 138 12.53 -23.28 3.39
N GLY A 139 12.94 -22.02 3.29
CA GLY A 139 12.88 -21.27 2.03
C GLY A 139 11.53 -20.57 1.79
N SER A 140 10.44 -20.96 2.46
CA SER A 140 9.16 -20.25 2.39
C SER A 140 9.26 -18.90 3.11
N LYS A 141 8.80 -17.84 2.42
CA LYS A 141 8.69 -16.49 2.98
C LYS A 141 7.29 -15.94 2.70
N ALA A 142 6.29 -16.49 3.36
CA ALA A 142 4.92 -15.99 3.30
C ALA A 142 4.77 -14.71 4.13
N VAL A 143 4.18 -13.67 3.52
CA VAL A 143 3.77 -12.42 4.17
C VAL A 143 2.26 -12.28 4.06
N LEU A 144 1.58 -12.28 5.20
CA LEU A 144 0.14 -12.20 5.28
C LEU A 144 -0.33 -10.77 5.51
N MET A 145 -1.63 -10.54 5.31
CA MET A 145 -2.23 -9.25 5.56
C MET A 145 -3.02 -9.21 6.87
N TYR A 146 -3.09 -8.03 7.45
CA TYR A 146 -4.16 -7.59 8.34
C TYR A 146 -5.11 -6.68 7.58
N SER A 147 -6.38 -6.67 7.96
CA SER A 147 -7.36 -5.68 7.50
C SER A 147 -7.68 -4.70 8.63
N ILE A 148 -7.98 -3.46 8.30
CA ILE A 148 -8.41 -2.45 9.28
C ILE A 148 -9.77 -2.84 9.88
N LYS A 149 -9.92 -2.59 11.19
CA LYS A 149 -11.13 -2.79 11.96
C LYS A 149 -11.50 -1.48 12.68
N TYR A 150 -12.81 -1.19 12.71
CA TYR A 150 -13.36 -0.01 13.40
C TYR A 150 -13.75 -0.31 14.87
N SER A 151 -13.06 -1.26 15.47
CA SER A 151 -13.11 -1.62 16.89
C SER A 151 -11.75 -2.17 17.32
N ALA A 152 -11.54 -2.38 18.62
CA ALA A 152 -10.31 -2.95 19.15
C ALA A 152 -9.97 -4.31 18.49
N THR A 153 -8.68 -4.59 18.40
CA THR A 153 -8.16 -5.85 17.84
C THR A 153 -8.49 -7.02 18.75
N ASP A 154 -9.15 -8.03 18.20
CA ASP A 154 -9.33 -9.31 18.86
C ASP A 154 -8.11 -10.21 18.61
N GLY A 155 -7.52 -10.71 19.68
CA GLY A 155 -6.41 -11.66 19.59
C GLY A 155 -5.02 -11.02 19.49
N ARG A 156 -4.07 -11.88 19.12
CA ARG A 156 -2.64 -11.55 19.05
C ARG A 156 -2.29 -10.92 17.70
N VAL A 157 -1.40 -9.93 17.73
CA VAL A 157 -0.76 -9.34 16.55
C VAL A 157 0.70 -9.75 16.49
N LYS A 158 1.13 -10.28 15.34
CA LYS A 158 2.54 -10.51 15.01
C LYS A 158 3.06 -9.25 14.33
N LYS A 159 4.15 -8.70 14.85
CA LYS A 159 4.85 -7.57 14.25
C LYS A 159 6.35 -7.71 14.46
N PRO A 160 7.18 -7.21 13.54
CA PRO A 160 8.63 -7.20 13.71
C PRO A 160 9.05 -6.24 14.83
N ASN A 161 10.24 -6.44 15.33
CA ASN A 161 10.85 -5.48 16.25
C ASN A 161 11.08 -4.15 15.56
N MET A 162 10.82 -3.05 16.27
CA MET A 162 11.01 -1.68 15.80
C MET A 162 11.87 -0.92 16.80
N MET A 163 12.93 -0.30 16.32
CA MET A 163 13.80 0.60 17.09
C MET A 163 13.55 2.02 16.62
N PHE A 164 13.19 2.90 17.55
CA PHE A 164 12.95 4.31 17.28
C PHE A 164 14.15 5.14 17.73
N LYS A 165 14.57 6.09 16.89
CA LYS A 165 15.59 7.08 17.21
C LYS A 165 15.05 8.48 16.93
N GLY A 166 14.90 9.28 17.97
CA GLY A 166 14.31 10.62 17.93
C GLY A 166 13.02 10.69 18.76
N SER A 167 12.07 11.55 18.34
CA SER A 167 10.77 11.72 18.99
C SER A 167 9.84 10.53 18.78
N ASP A 168 8.78 10.43 19.58
CA ASP A 168 7.71 9.44 19.37
C ASP A 168 7.05 9.65 18.00
N PRO A 169 7.02 8.63 17.12
CA PRO A 169 6.40 8.76 15.81
C PRO A 169 4.87 8.76 15.82
N THR A 170 4.24 8.30 16.89
CA THR A 170 2.79 8.10 16.98
C THR A 170 1.94 9.31 16.56
N PRO A 171 2.27 10.57 16.91
CA PRO A 171 1.47 11.73 16.53
C PRO A 171 1.37 11.99 15.02
N TRP A 172 2.31 11.48 14.24
CA TRP A 172 2.34 11.65 12.78
C TRP A 172 1.70 10.51 11.99
N LEU A 173 1.44 9.37 12.66
CA LEU A 173 0.89 8.21 11.99
C LEU A 173 -0.63 8.27 11.89
N TYR A 174 -1.18 7.65 10.85
CA TYR A 174 -2.61 7.38 10.80
C TYR A 174 -3.00 6.41 11.91
N ASN A 175 -4.05 6.78 12.66
CA ASN A 175 -4.54 6.03 13.80
C ASN A 175 -5.80 5.26 13.43
N PHE A 176 -5.82 3.96 13.74
CA PHE A 176 -6.97 3.08 13.56
C PHE A 176 -7.32 2.40 14.89
N LEU A 177 -8.61 2.07 15.07
CA LEU A 177 -9.07 1.44 16.32
C LEU A 177 -8.52 0.03 16.48
N GLY A 178 -8.29 -0.70 15.40
CA GLY A 178 -7.72 -2.04 15.46
C GLY A 178 -7.58 -2.69 14.09
N VAL A 179 -7.20 -3.97 14.12
CA VAL A 179 -7.05 -4.81 12.93
C VAL A 179 -7.78 -6.16 13.10
N VAL A 180 -8.24 -6.71 11.99
CA VAL A 180 -8.65 -8.10 11.89
C VAL A 180 -7.40 -8.94 11.67
N THR A 181 -7.18 -9.95 12.54
CA THR A 181 -6.00 -10.79 12.52
C THR A 181 -6.25 -12.11 11.80
N ASN A 182 -5.18 -12.78 11.41
CA ASN A 182 -5.24 -14.15 10.92
C ASN A 182 -5.35 -15.15 12.08
N LEU A 183 -5.73 -16.39 11.80
CA LEU A 183 -5.72 -17.48 12.76
C LEU A 183 -4.31 -17.64 13.40
N PRO A 184 -4.21 -18.03 14.68
CA PRO A 184 -2.93 -18.11 15.40
C PRO A 184 -1.87 -18.95 14.68
N GLN A 185 -2.24 -20.09 14.10
CA GLN A 185 -1.31 -20.96 13.38
C GLN A 185 -0.67 -20.30 12.15
N PHE A 186 -1.41 -19.42 11.47
CA PHE A 186 -0.88 -18.67 10.33
C PHE A 186 0.03 -17.53 10.79
N LEU A 187 -0.30 -16.89 11.92
CA LEU A 187 0.59 -15.89 12.52
C LEU A 187 1.93 -16.52 12.93
N ASP A 188 1.91 -17.75 13.44
CA ASP A 188 3.13 -18.44 13.87
C ASP A 188 4.00 -18.86 12.69
N SER A 189 3.40 -19.39 11.63
CA SER A 189 4.09 -19.93 10.47
C SER A 189 4.56 -18.90 9.45
N ALA A 190 3.83 -17.79 9.25
CA ALA A 190 4.23 -16.74 8.30
C ALA A 190 5.51 -16.03 8.73
N LYS A 191 6.34 -15.59 7.78
CA LYS A 191 7.57 -14.82 8.04
C LYS A 191 7.31 -13.37 8.40
N GLY A 192 6.23 -12.79 7.87
CA GLY A 192 5.80 -11.43 8.15
C GLY A 192 4.30 -11.27 8.09
N VAL A 193 3.79 -10.23 8.73
CA VAL A 193 2.40 -9.81 8.61
C VAL A 193 2.34 -8.29 8.66
N GLY A 194 1.62 -7.67 7.74
CA GLY A 194 1.45 -6.22 7.68
C GLY A 194 0.03 -5.83 7.32
N VAL A 195 -0.31 -4.57 7.50
CA VAL A 195 -1.66 -4.08 7.18
C VAL A 195 -1.77 -3.79 5.69
N ASN A 196 -2.73 -4.42 5.02
CA ASN A 196 -3.10 -4.03 3.66
C ASN A 196 -4.03 -2.82 3.74
N ILE A 197 -3.50 -1.65 3.44
CA ILE A 197 -4.23 -0.39 3.54
C ILE A 197 -3.80 0.55 2.43
N MET A 198 -4.78 1.22 1.86
CA MET A 198 -4.60 2.30 0.90
C MET A 198 -5.48 3.46 1.33
N ILE A 199 -4.89 4.64 1.44
CA ILE A 199 -5.60 5.86 1.85
C ILE A 199 -5.72 6.75 0.62
N PRO A 200 -6.91 6.86 0.01
CA PRO A 200 -7.12 7.75 -1.12
C PRO A 200 -6.99 9.22 -0.70
N SER A 201 -6.58 10.05 -1.63
CA SER A 201 -6.60 11.51 -1.49
C SER A 201 -8.05 12.02 -1.40
N ILE A 202 -8.23 13.32 -1.11
CA ILE A 202 -9.54 13.95 -0.95
C ILE A 202 -10.51 13.75 -2.14
N ASP A 203 -9.96 13.51 -3.33
CA ASP A 203 -10.72 13.27 -4.56
C ASP A 203 -10.93 11.77 -4.89
N GLY A 204 -10.64 10.88 -3.94
CA GLY A 204 -10.81 9.43 -4.09
C GLY A 204 -9.68 8.69 -4.77
N THR A 205 -8.70 9.39 -5.35
CA THR A 205 -7.59 8.78 -6.11
C THR A 205 -6.45 8.34 -5.18
N VAL A 206 -5.95 7.12 -5.34
CA VAL A 206 -4.80 6.58 -4.58
C VAL A 206 -3.49 7.02 -5.25
N ARG A 207 -2.75 7.90 -4.58
CA ARG A 207 -1.44 8.42 -5.04
C ARG A 207 -0.30 8.06 -4.12
N SER A 208 -0.64 7.70 -2.90
CA SER A 208 0.34 7.39 -1.86
C SER A 208 -0.16 6.24 -1.00
N GLN A 209 0.79 5.59 -0.31
CA GLN A 209 0.51 4.48 0.58
C GLN A 209 1.21 4.67 1.92
N PRO A 210 0.51 4.47 3.06
CA PRO A 210 1.15 4.48 4.36
C PRO A 210 2.09 3.28 4.48
N LEU A 211 3.24 3.49 5.09
CA LEU A 211 4.22 2.45 5.40
C LEU A 211 4.12 1.98 6.85
N LEU A 212 3.67 2.85 7.73
CA LEU A 212 3.42 2.57 9.14
C LEU A 212 2.07 3.14 9.53
N ILE A 213 1.35 2.42 10.37
CA ILE A 213 0.11 2.89 11.01
C ILE A 213 0.16 2.64 12.51
N ASN A 214 -0.62 3.38 13.27
CA ASN A 214 -0.82 3.13 14.69
C ASN A 214 -2.20 2.50 14.96
N THR A 215 -2.25 1.58 15.93
CA THR A 215 -3.46 0.87 16.34
C THR A 215 -3.50 0.70 17.87
N ASP A 216 -4.54 0.08 18.40
CA ASP A 216 -4.62 -0.34 19.81
C ASP A 216 -3.48 -1.29 20.24
N LYS A 217 -2.83 -1.95 19.27
CA LYS A 217 -1.65 -2.83 19.50
C LYS A 217 -0.33 -2.11 19.23
N GLY A 218 -0.37 -0.78 19.08
CA GLY A 218 0.78 0.05 18.73
C GLY A 218 1.08 0.06 17.23
N ILE A 219 2.29 0.46 16.87
CA ILE A 219 2.70 0.65 15.47
C ILE A 219 2.84 -0.68 14.76
N ILE A 220 2.23 -0.76 13.57
CA ILE A 220 2.25 -1.94 12.68
C ILE A 220 2.71 -1.48 11.29
N PRO A 221 3.57 -2.25 10.58
CA PRO A 221 3.97 -1.93 9.22
C PRO A 221 2.84 -2.21 8.23
N ALA A 222 2.79 -1.46 7.14
CA ALA A 222 2.01 -1.85 5.98
C ALA A 222 2.56 -3.14 5.36
N GLN A 223 1.69 -3.92 4.72
CA GLN A 223 2.06 -5.20 4.12
C GLN A 223 3.16 -5.05 3.07
N VAL A 224 3.10 -4.01 2.24
CA VAL A 224 4.13 -3.72 1.22
C VAL A 224 5.52 -3.49 1.83
N LEU A 225 5.58 -2.77 2.95
CA LEU A 225 6.84 -2.52 3.66
C LEU A 225 7.37 -3.82 4.30
N GLU A 226 6.48 -4.59 4.92
CA GLU A 226 6.83 -5.87 5.55
C GLU A 226 7.28 -6.90 4.51
N THR A 227 6.67 -6.93 3.32
CA THR A 227 7.07 -7.79 2.21
C THR A 227 8.49 -7.49 1.76
N LEU A 228 8.85 -6.22 1.59
CA LEU A 228 10.22 -5.84 1.25
C LEU A 228 11.22 -6.19 2.37
N ARG A 229 10.86 -5.96 3.65
CA ARG A 229 11.72 -6.34 4.77
C ARG A 229 12.01 -7.85 4.78
N VAL A 230 10.98 -8.68 4.59
CA VAL A 230 11.11 -10.15 4.55
C VAL A 230 11.92 -10.58 3.31
N ALA A 231 11.66 -9.99 2.15
CA ALA A 231 12.39 -10.29 0.92
C ALA A 231 13.90 -10.02 1.06
N MET A 232 14.25 -8.97 1.78
CA MET A 232 15.63 -8.56 2.02
C MET A 232 16.24 -9.17 3.31
N ASN A 233 15.56 -10.14 3.92
CA ASN A 233 15.98 -10.79 5.17
C ASN A 233 16.22 -9.81 6.35
N GLY A 234 15.54 -8.66 6.34
CA GLY A 234 15.58 -7.68 7.42
C GLY A 234 15.00 -8.25 8.72
N ARG A 235 15.70 -8.11 9.85
CA ARG A 235 15.27 -8.66 11.15
C ARG A 235 14.36 -7.72 11.93
N ALA A 236 14.59 -6.42 11.80
CA ALA A 236 13.89 -5.38 12.54
C ALA A 236 13.89 -4.09 11.73
N TYR A 237 12.96 -3.18 12.04
CA TYR A 237 13.00 -1.81 11.53
C TYR A 237 13.83 -0.93 12.45
N LYS A 238 14.58 0.01 11.86
CA LYS A 238 15.09 1.17 12.57
C LYS A 238 14.44 2.40 11.96
N ILE A 239 13.72 3.15 12.77
CA ILE A 239 12.92 4.29 12.35
C ILE A 239 13.55 5.54 12.96
N ILE A 240 13.92 6.49 12.10
CA ILE A 240 14.45 7.78 12.52
C ILE A 240 13.35 8.83 12.39
N THR A 241 13.11 9.53 13.49
CA THR A 241 12.14 10.61 13.60
C THR A 241 12.83 11.94 13.88
N GLY A 242 12.31 13.01 13.31
CA GLY A 242 12.70 14.39 13.59
C GLY A 242 11.62 15.14 14.37
N GLN A 243 11.78 16.46 14.48
CA GLN A 243 10.76 17.33 15.05
C GLN A 243 9.49 17.41 14.18
N ASP A 244 9.66 17.17 12.86
CA ASP A 244 8.60 17.31 11.85
C ASP A 244 8.01 15.97 11.39
N GLY A 245 8.30 14.85 12.09
CA GLY A 245 7.79 13.53 11.74
C GLY A 245 8.86 12.51 11.38
N ILE A 246 8.46 11.50 10.61
CA ILE A 246 9.34 10.40 10.23
C ILE A 246 10.28 10.84 9.11
N LYS A 247 11.56 10.49 9.22
CA LYS A 247 12.60 10.86 8.25
C LYS A 247 13.07 9.65 7.45
N GLU A 248 13.36 8.54 8.12
CA GLU A 248 13.94 7.36 7.49
C GLU A 248 13.42 6.08 8.15
N ILE A 249 13.19 5.05 7.32
CA ILE A 249 12.83 3.70 7.74
C ILE A 249 13.86 2.76 7.13
N TYR A 250 14.68 2.15 7.99
CA TYR A 250 15.66 1.15 7.59
C TYR A 250 15.05 -0.24 7.61
N LEU A 251 15.07 -0.93 6.49
CA LEU A 251 14.72 -2.35 6.36
C LEU A 251 15.88 -3.25 6.69
N THR A 252 17.09 -2.83 6.29
CA THR A 252 18.40 -3.42 6.60
C THR A 252 19.38 -2.32 6.94
N ARG A 253 20.66 -2.63 7.13
CA ARG A 253 21.70 -1.62 7.35
C ARG A 253 21.91 -0.71 6.14
N GLU A 254 21.66 -1.23 4.92
CA GLU A 254 21.96 -0.57 3.66
C GLU A 254 20.71 0.00 2.97
N ILE A 255 19.55 -0.63 3.23
CA ILE A 255 18.31 -0.27 2.53
C ILE A 255 17.46 0.63 3.41
N VAL A 256 17.31 1.86 2.93
CA VAL A 256 16.62 2.95 3.61
C VAL A 256 15.50 3.48 2.72
N ILE A 257 14.31 3.56 3.27
CA ILE A 257 13.16 4.23 2.64
C ILE A 257 12.98 5.58 3.32
N ARG A 258 12.78 6.62 2.50
CA ARG A 258 12.50 7.98 2.98
C ARG A 258 11.04 8.30 2.67
N PRO A 259 10.12 8.13 3.63
CA PRO A 259 8.74 8.53 3.47
C PRO A 259 8.57 10.04 3.70
N ASP A 260 7.33 10.53 3.60
CA ASP A 260 6.98 11.83 4.16
C ASP A 260 6.89 11.79 5.71
N ALA A 261 6.59 12.95 6.30
CA ALA A 261 6.46 13.09 7.75
C ALA A 261 5.45 12.11 8.40
N ASN A 262 4.44 11.71 7.67
CA ASN A 262 3.37 10.82 8.12
C ASN A 262 3.62 9.34 7.77
N ALA A 263 4.84 8.98 7.42
CA ALA A 263 5.21 7.66 6.92
C ALA A 263 4.50 7.25 5.63
N MET A 264 4.12 8.21 4.78
CA MET A 264 3.54 7.92 3.47
C MET A 264 4.62 7.89 2.40
N ILE A 265 4.44 7.01 1.41
CA ILE A 265 5.23 7.03 0.19
C ILE A 265 4.35 7.43 -0.99
N ASN A 266 4.78 8.41 -1.78
CA ASN A 266 4.13 8.73 -3.04
C ASN A 266 4.53 7.70 -4.08
N ILE A 267 3.53 7.08 -4.68
CA ILE A 267 3.73 6.05 -5.70
C ILE A 267 4.03 6.75 -7.03
N ASN A 268 5.18 6.42 -7.60
CA ASN A 268 5.51 6.78 -8.97
C ASN A 268 5.05 5.63 -9.88
N TYR A 269 3.87 5.78 -10.46
CA TYR A 269 3.24 4.71 -11.22
C TYR A 269 3.96 4.46 -12.54
N ALA A 270 4.27 3.20 -12.82
CA ALA A 270 4.66 2.71 -14.15
C ALA A 270 3.43 2.20 -14.90
N ASP A 271 3.53 2.05 -16.21
CA ASP A 271 2.49 1.39 -17.00
C ASP A 271 2.15 0.02 -16.36
N PRO A 272 0.88 -0.26 -16.06
CA PRO A 272 0.47 -1.52 -15.43
C PRO A 272 0.94 -2.78 -16.16
N SER A 273 1.09 -2.73 -17.49
CA SER A 273 1.58 -3.84 -18.31
C SER A 273 3.04 -4.20 -18.05
N MET A 274 3.82 -3.31 -17.44
CA MET A 274 5.23 -3.58 -17.10
C MET A 274 5.37 -4.52 -15.89
N ILE A 275 4.31 -4.71 -15.10
CA ILE A 275 4.29 -5.67 -14.00
C ILE A 275 3.54 -6.91 -14.47
N LYS A 276 4.27 -8.02 -14.60
CA LYS A 276 3.71 -9.28 -15.10
C LYS A 276 2.59 -9.77 -14.20
N THR A 277 1.44 -10.06 -14.81
CA THR A 277 0.28 -10.63 -14.13
C THR A 277 -0.09 -11.96 -14.81
N ILE A 278 -0.36 -12.99 -14.03
CA ILE A 278 -0.81 -14.31 -14.49
C ILE A 278 -1.96 -14.80 -13.61
N SER A 279 -2.78 -15.70 -14.15
CA SER A 279 -3.82 -16.37 -13.40
C SER A 279 -3.27 -17.54 -12.54
N VAL A 280 -4.06 -17.98 -11.57
CA VAL A 280 -3.74 -19.18 -10.79
C VAL A 280 -3.68 -20.42 -11.69
N SER A 281 -4.55 -20.52 -12.70
CA SER A 281 -4.51 -21.62 -13.68
C SER A 281 -3.20 -21.64 -14.45
N GLU A 282 -2.73 -20.50 -14.94
CA GLU A 282 -1.44 -20.38 -15.63
C GLU A 282 -0.26 -20.74 -14.74
N LEU A 283 -0.32 -20.36 -13.45
CA LEU A 283 0.69 -20.75 -12.47
C LEU A 283 0.74 -22.27 -12.29
N LEU A 284 -0.42 -22.93 -12.09
CA LEU A 284 -0.48 -24.36 -11.77
C LEU A 284 -0.12 -25.23 -12.99
N ASP A 285 -0.56 -24.84 -14.18
CA ASP A 285 -0.31 -25.58 -15.43
C ASP A 285 1.08 -25.29 -16.02
N GLY A 286 1.65 -24.12 -15.74
CA GLY A 286 2.87 -23.63 -16.36
C GLY A 286 4.15 -23.98 -15.61
N THR A 287 5.26 -23.73 -16.30
CA THR A 287 6.60 -23.74 -15.74
C THR A 287 7.22 -22.35 -15.97
N MET A 288 7.08 -21.46 -15.00
CA MET A 288 7.64 -20.13 -15.07
C MET A 288 8.78 -20.02 -14.07
N ASP A 289 9.82 -19.27 -14.40
CA ASP A 289 10.88 -18.97 -13.47
C ASP A 289 10.49 -17.80 -12.54
N PHE A 290 10.40 -18.09 -11.24
CA PHE A 290 10.15 -17.09 -10.20
C PHE A 290 11.40 -16.81 -9.35
N THR A 291 12.57 -17.24 -9.80
CA THR A 291 13.83 -17.01 -9.07
C THR A 291 14.00 -15.54 -8.74
N ASN A 292 14.22 -15.26 -7.45
CA ASN A 292 14.35 -13.90 -6.89
C ASN A 292 13.15 -12.96 -7.11
N LYS A 293 11.97 -13.48 -7.47
CA LYS A 293 10.76 -12.67 -7.61
C LYS A 293 10.01 -12.56 -6.27
N ILE A 294 9.33 -11.45 -6.10
CA ILE A 294 8.32 -11.24 -5.08
C ILE A 294 6.97 -11.41 -5.76
N VAL A 295 6.20 -12.40 -5.30
CA VAL A 295 4.90 -12.73 -5.88
C VAL A 295 3.79 -12.22 -4.98
N ILE A 296 2.82 -11.53 -5.56
CA ILE A 296 1.62 -11.04 -4.87
C ILE A 296 0.46 -11.91 -5.30
N VAL A 297 -0.14 -12.63 -4.36
CA VAL A 297 -1.30 -13.51 -4.59
C VAL A 297 -2.55 -12.85 -4.05
N GLY A 298 -3.61 -12.76 -4.87
CA GLY A 298 -4.87 -12.20 -4.41
C GLY A 298 -6.00 -12.35 -5.43
N LEU A 299 -7.09 -11.61 -5.25
CA LEU A 299 -8.33 -11.77 -5.97
C LEU A 299 -8.51 -10.69 -7.04
N ASN A 300 -8.90 -11.10 -8.24
CA ASN A 300 -9.32 -10.22 -9.33
C ASN A 300 -10.51 -10.82 -10.09
N ALA A 301 -11.57 -11.13 -9.37
CA ALA A 301 -12.82 -11.57 -9.96
C ALA A 301 -13.97 -10.66 -9.53
N ALA A 302 -15.01 -10.56 -10.36
CA ALA A 302 -16.17 -9.71 -10.11
C ALA A 302 -16.82 -10.06 -8.76
N GLY A 303 -17.07 -9.05 -7.96
CA GLY A 303 -17.64 -9.17 -6.60
C GLY A 303 -16.65 -9.62 -5.52
N LEU A 304 -15.41 -9.99 -5.86
CA LEU A 304 -14.37 -10.37 -4.91
C LEU A 304 -13.25 -9.35 -4.76
N SER A 305 -13.05 -8.49 -5.75
CA SER A 305 -12.08 -7.40 -5.71
C SER A 305 -12.75 -6.05 -5.92
N THR A 306 -12.15 -5.00 -5.38
CA THR A 306 -12.54 -3.62 -5.63
C THR A 306 -11.43 -2.92 -6.39
N LEU A 307 -11.80 -2.27 -7.49
CA LEU A 307 -10.89 -1.40 -8.22
C LEU A 307 -10.82 -0.04 -7.54
N LYS A 308 -9.62 0.53 -7.47
CA LYS A 308 -9.36 1.85 -6.92
C LYS A 308 -8.88 2.79 -8.01
N ASP A 309 -9.33 4.04 -7.95
CA ASP A 309 -8.86 5.08 -8.87
C ASP A 309 -7.40 5.43 -8.56
N THR A 310 -6.59 5.49 -9.61
CA THR A 310 -5.18 5.86 -9.57
C THR A 310 -4.88 6.88 -10.69
N PRO A 311 -3.74 7.58 -10.68
CA PRO A 311 -3.35 8.46 -11.77
C PRO A 311 -3.37 7.81 -13.15
N LEU A 312 -3.11 6.50 -13.26
CA LEU A 312 -3.10 5.77 -14.53
C LEU A 312 -4.39 4.98 -14.81
N GLY A 313 -5.45 5.20 -14.04
CA GLY A 313 -6.75 4.53 -14.18
C GLY A 313 -7.05 3.57 -13.02
N LEU A 314 -8.04 2.72 -13.23
CA LEU A 314 -8.49 1.76 -12.21
C LEU A 314 -7.50 0.61 -12.05
N MET A 315 -7.10 0.33 -10.81
CA MET A 315 -6.20 -0.77 -10.45
C MET A 315 -6.71 -1.57 -9.27
N THR A 316 -6.35 -2.85 -9.22
CA THR A 316 -6.56 -3.70 -8.05
C THR A 316 -5.59 -3.36 -6.91
N ASP A 317 -5.92 -3.77 -5.69
CA ASP A 317 -5.04 -3.63 -4.53
C ASP A 317 -3.66 -4.29 -4.75
N MET A 318 -3.62 -5.40 -5.49
CA MET A 318 -2.38 -6.08 -5.85
C MET A 318 -1.50 -5.24 -6.77
N GLN A 319 -2.10 -4.65 -7.80
CA GLN A 319 -1.39 -3.78 -8.74
C GLN A 319 -0.82 -2.54 -8.02
N ILE A 320 -1.63 -1.90 -7.18
CA ILE A 320 -1.17 -0.74 -6.38
C ILE A 320 -0.04 -1.14 -5.41
N SER A 321 -0.17 -2.31 -4.75
CA SER A 321 0.88 -2.83 -3.87
C SER A 321 2.18 -3.10 -4.62
N ALA A 322 2.10 -3.70 -5.80
CA ALA A 322 3.26 -3.94 -6.66
C ALA A 322 3.91 -2.62 -7.10
N GLN A 323 3.12 -1.64 -7.53
CA GLN A 323 3.61 -0.30 -7.91
C GLN A 323 4.29 0.41 -6.74
N ALA A 324 3.73 0.33 -5.53
CA ALA A 324 4.32 0.92 -4.33
C ALA A 324 5.66 0.26 -3.97
N MET A 325 5.71 -1.07 -3.99
CA MET A 325 6.95 -1.81 -3.72
C MET A 325 8.01 -1.55 -4.78
N ASP A 326 7.62 -1.48 -6.04
CA ASP A 326 8.54 -1.22 -7.15
C ASP A 326 9.06 0.23 -7.13
N THR A 327 8.22 1.20 -6.73
CA THR A 327 8.65 2.58 -6.46
C THR A 327 9.73 2.63 -5.37
N MET A 328 9.57 1.84 -4.30
CA MET A 328 10.58 1.75 -3.23
C MET A 328 11.85 1.05 -3.69
N ALA A 329 11.72 -0.05 -4.45
CA ALA A 329 12.85 -0.83 -4.95
C ALA A 329 13.71 -0.08 -5.98
N THR A 330 13.09 0.77 -6.80
CA THR A 330 13.78 1.62 -7.78
C THR A 330 14.22 2.97 -7.23
N HIS A 331 13.96 3.26 -5.94
CA HIS A 331 14.22 4.56 -5.32
C HIS A 331 13.61 5.75 -6.08
N SER A 332 12.49 5.51 -6.77
CA SER A 332 11.83 6.50 -7.63
C SER A 332 10.68 7.25 -6.94
N SER A 333 10.59 7.17 -5.64
CA SER A 333 9.57 7.86 -4.85
C SER A 333 9.60 9.37 -5.08
N LEU A 334 8.43 9.95 -5.28
CA LEU A 334 8.28 11.38 -5.49
C LEU A 334 8.18 12.10 -4.15
N TYR A 335 9.12 13.00 -3.89
CA TYR A 335 9.20 13.75 -2.63
C TYR A 335 8.63 15.15 -2.79
N ARG A 336 7.95 15.59 -1.74
CA ARG A 336 7.59 16.99 -1.53
C ARG A 336 7.97 17.36 -0.11
N ASP A 337 9.17 17.89 0.04
CA ASP A 337 9.71 18.31 1.33
C ASP A 337 9.35 19.78 1.67
N SER A 338 9.79 20.23 2.83
CA SER A 338 9.59 21.61 3.28
C SER A 338 10.24 22.63 2.34
N ASN A 339 11.38 22.30 1.72
CA ASN A 339 12.08 23.15 0.77
C ASN A 339 11.28 23.32 -0.52
N THR A 340 10.69 22.25 -1.02
CA THR A 340 9.78 22.28 -2.17
C THR A 340 8.58 23.18 -1.91
N ASN A 341 7.98 23.09 -0.71
CA ASN A 341 6.89 23.99 -0.31
C ASN A 341 7.33 25.45 -0.31
N LEU A 342 8.50 25.76 0.24
CA LEU A 342 9.03 27.11 0.26
C LEU A 342 9.28 27.65 -1.17
N LEU A 343 9.88 26.84 -2.04
CA LEU A 343 10.10 27.20 -3.44
C LEU A 343 8.80 27.46 -4.19
N GLU A 344 7.76 26.66 -3.94
CA GLU A 344 6.43 26.87 -4.54
C GLU A 344 5.80 28.21 -4.06
N ILE A 345 5.93 28.56 -2.78
CA ILE A 345 5.46 29.84 -2.25
C ILE A 345 6.22 31.00 -2.90
N ILE A 346 7.54 30.91 -2.99
CA ILE A 346 8.39 31.93 -3.62
C ILE A 346 8.00 32.07 -5.11
N ALA A 347 7.89 30.97 -5.85
CA ALA A 347 7.50 30.99 -7.26
C ALA A 347 6.11 31.60 -7.45
N THR A 348 5.13 31.22 -6.61
CA THR A 348 3.79 31.83 -6.65
C THR A 348 3.83 33.32 -6.41
N THR A 349 4.61 33.77 -5.43
CA THR A 349 4.79 35.20 -5.12
C THR A 349 5.41 35.96 -6.29
N ILE A 350 6.46 35.42 -6.90
CA ILE A 350 7.12 36.03 -8.07
C ILE A 350 6.15 36.13 -9.25
N LEU A 351 5.38 35.07 -9.53
CA LEU A 351 4.40 35.07 -10.60
C LEU A 351 3.31 36.13 -10.36
N LEU A 352 2.77 36.22 -9.14
CA LEU A 352 1.77 37.23 -8.79
C LEU A 352 2.33 38.64 -9.00
N ILE A 353 3.55 38.91 -8.57
CA ILE A 353 4.22 40.19 -8.78
C ILE A 353 4.39 40.46 -10.28
N ALA A 354 4.88 39.51 -11.05
CA ALA A 354 5.11 39.64 -12.48
C ALA A 354 3.82 39.95 -13.29
N PHE A 355 2.68 39.39 -12.88
CA PHE A 355 1.39 39.67 -13.48
C PHE A 355 0.78 41.02 -13.05
N LEU A 356 0.92 41.37 -11.77
CA LEU A 356 0.26 42.55 -11.20
C LEU A 356 0.97 43.88 -11.55
N ILE A 357 2.29 43.90 -11.74
CA ILE A 357 3.04 45.10 -12.11
C ILE A 357 2.60 45.64 -13.49
N PRO A 358 2.57 44.85 -14.60
CA PRO A 358 2.10 45.33 -15.89
C PRO A 358 0.64 45.80 -15.88
N VAL A 359 -0.24 45.05 -15.17
CA VAL A 359 -1.67 45.42 -15.06
C VAL A 359 -1.84 46.75 -14.32
N SER A 360 -1.10 46.96 -13.24
CA SER A 360 -1.10 48.26 -12.53
C SER A 360 -0.64 49.42 -13.40
N TYR A 361 0.43 49.17 -14.22
CA TYR A 361 0.98 50.17 -15.13
C TYR A 361 0.02 50.53 -16.28
N THR A 362 -0.60 49.55 -16.91
CA THR A 362 -1.59 49.77 -18.00
C THR A 362 -2.83 50.47 -17.51
N HIS A 363 -3.31 50.13 -16.30
CA HIS A 363 -4.48 50.79 -15.72
C HIS A 363 -4.22 52.26 -15.33
N LEU A 364 -2.99 52.58 -14.90
CA LEU A 364 -2.59 53.97 -14.65
C LEU A 364 -2.51 54.78 -15.95
N ARG A 365 -1.96 54.21 -17.03
CA ARG A 365 -1.80 54.89 -18.32
C ARG A 365 -3.11 55.10 -19.05
N ALA A 366 -4.07 54.16 -18.94
CA ALA A 366 -5.41 54.30 -19.53
C ALA A 366 -6.28 55.39 -18.91
N HIS A 367 -5.89 55.95 -17.77
CA HIS A 367 -6.54 57.04 -17.07
C HIS A 367 -5.86 58.39 -17.25
N GLU A 368 -4.72 58.45 -17.96
CA GLU A 368 -4.01 59.68 -18.32
C GLU A 368 -4.37 60.20 -19.72
N THR A 369 -5.10 59.42 -20.52
CA THR A 369 -5.67 59.81 -21.84
C THR A 369 -7.17 60.07 -21.70
#